data_7a337335af6f53b1e39e72dcf2350f1d
#
_entry.id   7a337335af6f53b1e39e72dcf2350f1d
#
_cell.length_a   1.000
_cell.length_b   1.000
_cell.length_c   1.000
_cell.angle_alpha   90.00
_cell.angle_beta   90.00
_cell.angle_gamma   90.00
#
_symmetry.space_group_name_H-M   'P 1'
#
loop_
_entity.id
_entity.type
_entity.pdbx_description
1 polymer ?
#
loop_
_entity_poly.entity_id
_entity_poly.type
_entity_poly.pdbx_seq_one_letter_code
_entity_poly.pdbx_strand_id
1 'polypeptide(L)'
;MRGFDYTAFFGKSDLERAKAISGGVDFLQAPEREEPKKLFIKEALLLRQALSLCQSLLNYEQRLEAAYFEAVRTLLTRIEGKGKMSLREINARINELLKQSIKSDGVINLFSDVEEEFSLFDPKFLEEISRMKERNFAVELLRKLIAEQVRIYQRTNTVRAEKFSEILSRAMSNYLKGLLTNEEVIQELLKIAHEIAHGKESDKALDLNDEELAFYDALTKPEAVRDFYTNEQLVAITRELTDALRCNKTIDWNLKESARAGMRRIVKRLLRKYDYPPEGQEDALSTIMKQCDMWSENS
;
A
#
# COMPACT_ATOMS: atom_id res chain seq x y z
N MET A 1 23.82 3.90 -21.02
CA MET A 1 22.58 3.33 -21.59
C MET A 1 22.49 3.42 -23.12
N ARG A 2 23.60 3.25 -23.83
CA ARG A 2 23.58 3.26 -25.31
C ARG A 2 22.66 2.13 -25.81
N GLY A 3 21.68 2.47 -26.66
CA GLY A 3 20.74 1.51 -27.26
C GLY A 3 19.45 1.27 -26.49
N PHE A 4 19.19 2.01 -25.42
CA PHE A 4 17.89 2.04 -24.73
C PHE A 4 17.19 3.36 -24.98
N ASP A 5 15.93 3.29 -25.44
CA ASP A 5 15.09 4.46 -25.63
C ASP A 5 14.31 4.76 -24.34
N TYR A 6 14.60 5.92 -23.75
CA TYR A 6 13.94 6.44 -22.55
C TYR A 6 13.13 7.69 -22.80
N THR A 7 12.84 8.00 -24.07
CA THR A 7 12.07 9.21 -24.43
C THR A 7 10.69 9.28 -23.81
N ALA A 8 10.08 8.14 -23.51
CA ALA A 8 8.82 8.07 -22.78
C ALA A 8 8.88 8.71 -21.38
N PHE A 9 10.06 8.85 -20.78
CA PHE A 9 10.24 9.55 -19.51
C PHE A 9 9.91 11.05 -19.59
N PHE A 10 10.07 11.67 -20.74
CA PHE A 10 9.75 13.09 -20.96
C PHE A 10 8.25 13.34 -21.20
N GLY A 11 7.46 12.29 -21.31
CA GLY A 11 5.99 12.36 -21.40
C GLY A 11 5.35 12.95 -20.14
N LYS A 12 4.06 13.33 -20.25
CA LYS A 12 3.29 13.89 -19.13
C LYS A 12 2.73 12.82 -18.19
N SER A 13 2.66 11.54 -18.61
CA SER A 13 2.10 10.44 -17.86
C SER A 13 3.14 9.87 -16.88
N ASP A 14 2.78 9.82 -15.60
CA ASP A 14 3.62 9.23 -14.54
C ASP A 14 3.85 7.74 -14.74
N LEU A 15 2.88 7.07 -15.35
CA LEU A 15 3.00 5.66 -15.70
C LEU A 15 4.05 5.43 -16.79
N GLU A 16 4.08 6.27 -17.84
CA GLU A 16 5.10 6.19 -18.90
C GLU A 16 6.49 6.45 -18.32
N ARG A 17 6.61 7.39 -17.39
CA ARG A 17 7.84 7.67 -16.65
C ARG A 17 8.28 6.47 -15.81
N ALA A 18 7.37 5.88 -15.06
CA ALA A 18 7.65 4.68 -14.27
C ALA A 18 8.06 3.50 -15.14
N LYS A 19 7.39 3.28 -16.28
CA LYS A 19 7.75 2.26 -17.27
C LYS A 19 9.14 2.50 -17.87
N ALA A 20 9.45 3.75 -18.22
CA ALA A 20 10.77 4.10 -18.75
C ALA A 20 11.90 3.84 -17.74
N ILE A 21 11.67 4.15 -16.45
CA ILE A 21 12.64 3.89 -15.39
C ILE A 21 12.83 2.37 -15.21
N SER A 22 11.73 1.62 -15.11
CA SER A 22 11.76 0.16 -14.97
C SER A 22 12.46 -0.50 -16.16
N GLY A 23 12.08 -0.13 -17.39
CA GLY A 23 12.71 -0.64 -18.59
C GLY A 23 14.22 -0.35 -18.64
N GLY A 24 14.66 0.82 -18.15
CA GLY A 24 16.06 1.15 -18.01
C GLY A 24 16.80 0.27 -17.01
N VAL A 25 16.17 -0.09 -15.91
CA VAL A 25 16.72 -1.03 -14.92
C VAL A 25 16.84 -2.43 -15.51
N ASP A 26 15.79 -2.95 -16.16
CA ASP A 26 15.77 -4.27 -16.76
C ASP A 26 16.81 -4.39 -17.87
N PHE A 27 16.95 -3.34 -18.70
CA PHE A 27 17.96 -3.27 -19.75
C PHE A 27 19.38 -3.39 -19.20
N LEU A 28 19.67 -2.80 -18.04
CA LEU A 28 20.99 -2.86 -17.41
C LEU A 28 21.21 -4.11 -16.57
N GLN A 29 20.14 -4.81 -16.17
CA GLN A 29 20.22 -6.05 -15.40
C GLN A 29 20.41 -7.30 -16.27
N ALA A 30 20.35 -7.19 -17.59
CA ALA A 30 20.60 -8.31 -18.49
C ALA A 30 21.97 -8.93 -18.19
N PRO A 31 22.10 -10.28 -18.15
CA PRO A 31 23.34 -10.97 -17.74
C PRO A 31 24.57 -10.56 -18.53
N GLU A 32 24.42 -10.26 -19.81
CA GLU A 32 25.46 -9.79 -20.71
C GLU A 32 25.91 -8.34 -20.46
N ARG A 33 25.27 -7.62 -19.53
CA ARG A 33 25.48 -6.18 -19.29
C ARG A 33 26.06 -5.86 -17.91
N GLU A 34 26.68 -6.80 -17.25
CA GLU A 34 27.25 -6.60 -15.90
C GLU A 34 28.27 -5.46 -15.85
N GLU A 35 29.20 -5.38 -16.79
CA GLU A 35 30.19 -4.30 -16.88
C GLU A 35 29.56 -2.94 -17.28
N PRO A 36 28.67 -2.86 -18.31
CA PRO A 36 27.90 -1.66 -18.58
C PRO A 36 27.06 -1.15 -17.39
N LYS A 37 26.49 -2.05 -16.58
CA LYS A 37 25.74 -1.71 -15.36
C LYS A 37 26.63 -1.03 -14.32
N LYS A 38 27.77 -1.62 -14.01
CA LYS A 38 28.75 -1.03 -13.06
C LYS A 38 29.23 0.34 -13.52
N LEU A 39 29.55 0.46 -14.81
CA LEU A 39 29.95 1.73 -15.39
C LEU A 39 28.82 2.77 -15.28
N PHE A 40 27.58 2.38 -15.60
CA PHE A 40 26.42 3.26 -15.49
C PHE A 40 26.23 3.78 -14.05
N ILE A 41 26.31 2.90 -13.04
CA ILE A 41 26.16 3.30 -11.62
C ILE A 41 27.21 4.33 -11.24
N LYS A 42 28.47 4.16 -11.69
CA LYS A 42 29.56 5.09 -11.45
C LYS A 42 29.32 6.45 -12.13
N GLU A 43 29.00 6.43 -13.43
CA GLU A 43 28.77 7.66 -14.20
C GLU A 43 27.55 8.45 -13.71
N ALA A 44 26.48 7.77 -13.36
CA ALA A 44 25.28 8.41 -12.78
C ALA A 44 25.54 9.01 -11.39
N LEU A 45 26.46 8.42 -10.60
CA LEU A 45 26.91 9.02 -9.35
C LEU A 45 27.72 10.31 -9.59
N LEU A 46 28.63 10.30 -10.56
CA LEU A 46 29.40 11.48 -10.96
C LEU A 46 28.48 12.59 -11.49
N LEU A 47 27.48 12.23 -12.31
CA LEU A 47 26.47 13.16 -12.79
C LEU A 47 25.71 13.83 -11.62
N ARG A 48 25.30 13.07 -10.62
CA ARG A 48 24.68 13.60 -9.42
C ARG A 48 25.56 14.59 -8.67
N GLN A 49 26.86 14.28 -8.52
CA GLN A 49 27.82 15.17 -7.88
C GLN A 49 27.98 16.47 -8.67
N ALA A 50 28.12 16.38 -9.99
CA ALA A 50 28.20 17.54 -10.86
C ALA A 50 26.94 18.41 -10.81
N LEU A 51 25.75 17.80 -10.80
CA LEU A 51 24.47 18.49 -10.66
C LEU A 51 24.38 19.32 -9.39
N SER A 52 24.92 18.85 -8.27
CA SER A 52 24.91 19.60 -7.02
C SER A 52 25.67 20.92 -7.11
N LEU A 53 26.61 21.02 -8.04
CA LEU A 53 27.46 22.22 -8.25
C LEU A 53 26.92 23.19 -9.32
N CYS A 54 26.21 22.66 -10.34
CA CYS A 54 25.82 23.48 -11.50
C CYS A 54 24.31 23.46 -11.80
N GLN A 55 23.47 23.08 -10.86
CA GLN A 55 22.01 22.91 -11.04
C GLN A 55 21.34 24.20 -11.59
N SER A 56 21.81 25.37 -11.20
CA SER A 56 21.27 26.66 -11.64
C SER A 56 21.53 26.97 -13.13
N LEU A 57 22.51 26.29 -13.74
CA LEU A 57 22.94 26.53 -15.13
C LEU A 57 22.20 25.60 -16.12
N LEU A 58 21.50 24.60 -15.64
CA LEU A 58 20.83 23.60 -16.46
C LEU A 58 19.42 24.04 -16.84
N ASN A 59 19.01 23.77 -18.08
CA ASN A 59 17.65 23.93 -18.51
C ASN A 59 16.73 22.79 -17.95
N TYR A 60 15.43 22.94 -18.14
CA TYR A 60 14.43 21.98 -17.63
C TYR A 60 14.63 20.56 -18.17
N GLU A 61 14.87 20.40 -19.47
CA GLU A 61 15.07 19.09 -20.12
C GLU A 61 16.31 18.37 -19.58
N GLN A 62 17.42 19.08 -19.43
CA GLN A 62 18.66 18.53 -18.88
C GLN A 62 18.48 18.06 -17.41
N ARG A 63 17.72 18.83 -16.61
CA ARG A 63 17.41 18.42 -15.22
C ARG A 63 16.52 17.19 -15.17
N LEU A 64 15.54 17.11 -16.08
CA LEU A 64 14.65 15.97 -16.18
C LEU A 64 15.39 14.71 -16.61
N GLU A 65 16.29 14.83 -17.62
CA GLU A 65 17.13 13.74 -18.07
C GLU A 65 18.07 13.22 -16.94
N ALA A 66 18.69 14.12 -16.22
CA ALA A 66 19.52 13.77 -15.08
C ALA A 66 18.73 13.08 -13.96
N ALA A 67 17.49 13.51 -13.72
CA ALA A 67 16.60 12.85 -12.76
C ALA A 67 16.27 11.41 -13.20
N TYR A 68 16.09 11.15 -14.49
CA TYR A 68 15.93 9.79 -15.02
C TYR A 68 17.11 8.88 -14.67
N PHE A 69 18.33 9.32 -14.97
CA PHE A 69 19.55 8.53 -14.69
C PHE A 69 19.73 8.28 -13.19
N GLU A 70 19.43 9.26 -12.34
CA GLU A 70 19.52 9.11 -10.90
C GLU A 70 18.43 8.14 -10.36
N ALA A 71 17.22 8.16 -10.93
CA ALA A 71 16.17 7.21 -10.56
C ALA A 71 16.57 5.77 -10.91
N VAL A 72 17.06 5.52 -12.13
CA VAL A 72 17.56 4.19 -12.56
C VAL A 72 18.71 3.74 -11.68
N ARG A 73 19.71 4.61 -11.41
CA ARG A 73 20.85 4.29 -10.53
C ARG A 73 20.38 3.89 -9.12
N THR A 74 19.44 4.65 -8.56
CA THR A 74 18.92 4.41 -7.21
C THR A 74 18.23 3.06 -7.12
N LEU A 75 17.46 2.67 -8.13
CA LEU A 75 16.83 1.35 -8.17
C LEU A 75 17.87 0.22 -8.32
N LEU A 76 18.85 0.36 -9.22
CA LEU A 76 19.91 -0.63 -9.41
C LEU A 76 20.71 -0.88 -8.13
N THR A 77 21.19 0.19 -7.46
CA THR A 77 21.97 0.06 -6.23
C THR A 77 21.19 -0.56 -5.08
N ARG A 78 19.86 -0.50 -5.10
CA ARG A 78 19.00 -1.09 -4.09
C ARG A 78 18.62 -2.54 -4.36
N ILE A 79 18.50 -2.91 -5.61
CA ILE A 79 18.36 -4.32 -6.00
C ILE A 79 19.62 -5.10 -5.61
N GLU A 80 20.81 -4.49 -5.73
CA GLU A 80 22.08 -5.09 -5.31
C GLU A 80 22.32 -5.02 -3.79
N GLY A 81 21.87 -3.94 -3.15
CA GLY A 81 21.96 -3.76 -1.70
C GLY A 81 20.76 -4.35 -0.97
N LYS A 82 20.98 -5.13 0.09
CA LYS A 82 19.96 -5.82 0.92
C LYS A 82 18.97 -4.87 1.65
N GLY A 83 18.78 -3.65 1.17
CA GLY A 83 17.86 -2.65 1.75
C GLY A 83 16.48 -2.71 1.09
N LYS A 84 15.48 -3.22 1.80
CA LYS A 84 14.08 -3.17 1.37
C LYS A 84 13.55 -1.74 1.45
N MET A 85 13.23 -1.10 0.32
CA MET A 85 12.41 0.11 0.28
C MET A 85 10.99 -0.20 -0.16
N SER A 86 10.03 0.50 0.46
CA SER A 86 8.64 0.48 0.02
C SER A 86 8.48 1.27 -1.29
N LEU A 87 7.46 0.95 -2.09
CA LEU A 87 7.10 1.74 -3.29
C LEU A 87 6.85 3.21 -2.95
N ARG A 88 6.28 3.49 -1.76
CA ARG A 88 6.05 4.83 -1.25
C ARG A 88 7.36 5.60 -1.03
N GLU A 89 8.39 4.95 -0.51
CA GLU A 89 9.72 5.54 -0.35
C GLU A 89 10.41 5.75 -1.70
N ILE A 90 10.23 4.81 -2.66
CA ILE A 90 10.72 4.96 -4.02
C ILE A 90 10.03 6.16 -4.68
N ASN A 91 8.71 6.25 -4.63
CA ASN A 91 7.96 7.36 -5.19
C ASN A 91 8.25 8.69 -4.47
N ALA A 92 8.35 8.68 -3.14
CA ALA A 92 8.74 9.87 -2.37
C ALA A 92 10.15 10.35 -2.75
N ARG A 93 11.07 9.42 -3.01
CA ARG A 93 12.45 9.76 -3.41
C ARG A 93 12.51 10.25 -4.86
N ILE A 94 11.76 9.65 -5.77
CA ILE A 94 11.60 10.13 -7.15
C ILE A 94 11.02 11.54 -7.13
N ASN A 95 9.97 11.78 -6.34
CA ASN A 95 9.36 13.10 -6.17
C ASN A 95 10.31 14.11 -5.54
N GLU A 96 11.11 13.71 -4.55
CA GLU A 96 12.12 14.57 -3.93
C GLU A 96 13.23 14.96 -4.92
N LEU A 97 13.71 14.00 -5.71
CA LEU A 97 14.72 14.23 -6.76
C LEU A 97 14.18 15.15 -7.85
N LEU A 98 12.93 14.95 -8.28
CA LEU A 98 12.26 15.82 -9.25
C LEU A 98 12.02 17.22 -8.67
N LYS A 99 11.58 17.35 -7.41
CA LYS A 99 11.43 18.65 -6.74
C LYS A 99 12.76 19.39 -6.60
N GLN A 100 13.83 18.70 -6.30
CA GLN A 100 15.17 19.30 -6.23
C GLN A 100 15.68 19.74 -7.60
N SER A 101 15.33 19.00 -8.66
CA SER A 101 15.71 19.32 -10.05
C SER A 101 14.89 20.46 -10.66
N ILE A 102 13.69 20.75 -10.12
CA ILE A 102 12.70 21.67 -10.74
C ILE A 102 12.49 22.95 -9.91
N LYS A 103 13.34 23.25 -8.96
CA LYS A 103 13.16 24.32 -7.95
C LYS A 103 12.96 25.75 -8.49
N SER A 104 12.76 25.99 -9.79
CA SER A 104 12.61 27.37 -10.29
C SER A 104 11.28 27.73 -10.95
N ASP A 105 10.42 26.79 -11.40
CA ASP A 105 9.18 27.20 -12.08
C ASP A 105 8.02 26.22 -11.87
N GLY A 106 7.44 26.26 -10.70
CA GLY A 106 6.22 25.52 -10.41
C GLY A 106 6.46 24.06 -10.02
N VAL A 107 5.82 23.66 -8.96
CA VAL A 107 5.80 22.28 -8.46
C VAL A 107 5.14 21.42 -9.56
N ILE A 108 5.92 20.65 -10.29
CA ILE A 108 5.37 19.48 -10.98
C ILE A 108 5.17 18.43 -9.89
N ASN A 109 3.98 18.41 -9.36
CA ASN A 109 3.51 17.29 -8.58
C ASN A 109 3.29 16.16 -9.60
N LEU A 110 4.04 15.08 -9.52
CA LEU A 110 3.87 13.91 -10.38
C LEU A 110 2.47 13.27 -10.25
N PHE A 111 1.68 13.74 -9.29
CA PHE A 111 0.32 13.32 -8.99
C PHE A 111 -0.66 14.51 -8.88
N SER A 112 -0.34 15.71 -9.36
CA SER A 112 -1.14 16.93 -9.14
C SER A 112 -2.29 17.16 -10.11
N ASP A 113 -2.40 16.39 -11.18
CA ASP A 113 -3.59 16.40 -12.03
C ASP A 113 -4.68 15.43 -11.54
N VAL A 114 -4.49 14.85 -10.36
CA VAL A 114 -5.46 13.99 -9.69
C VAL A 114 -5.89 14.71 -8.42
N GLU A 115 -6.88 15.59 -8.55
CA GLU A 115 -7.67 16.12 -7.42
C GLU A 115 -8.56 15.04 -6.76
N GLU A 116 -8.32 13.79 -7.07
CA GLU A 116 -8.85 12.64 -6.35
C GLU A 116 -7.67 11.80 -5.91
N GLU A 117 -7.67 11.35 -4.65
CA GLU A 117 -6.70 10.39 -4.11
C GLU A 117 -6.45 9.29 -5.12
N PHE A 118 -5.30 9.35 -5.81
CA PHE A 118 -4.89 8.29 -6.73
C PHE A 118 -4.74 7.02 -5.90
N SER A 119 -5.78 6.21 -5.92
CA SER A 119 -5.74 4.92 -5.28
C SER A 119 -4.79 4.06 -6.11
N LEU A 120 -3.70 3.60 -5.48
CA LEU A 120 -2.80 2.60 -6.07
C LEU A 120 -3.54 1.31 -6.48
N PHE A 121 -4.82 1.21 -6.11
CA PHE A 121 -5.75 0.15 -6.47
C PHE A 121 -6.78 0.62 -7.51
N ASP A 122 -6.49 1.71 -8.27
CA ASP A 122 -7.34 2.12 -9.39
C ASP A 122 -7.46 0.98 -10.42
N PRO A 123 -8.69 0.63 -10.87
CA PRO A 123 -8.91 -0.46 -11.81
C PRO A 123 -8.09 -0.33 -13.09
N LYS A 124 -7.91 0.91 -13.61
CA LYS A 124 -7.11 1.15 -14.82
C LYS A 124 -5.64 0.84 -14.58
N PHE A 125 -5.10 1.24 -13.43
CA PHE A 125 -3.73 0.96 -13.04
C PHE A 125 -3.49 -0.54 -12.86
N LEU A 126 -4.42 -1.25 -12.23
CA LEU A 126 -4.35 -2.71 -12.08
C LEU A 126 -4.44 -3.43 -13.43
N GLU A 127 -5.29 -2.95 -14.35
CA GLU A 127 -5.39 -3.48 -15.71
C GLU A 127 -4.07 -3.30 -16.49
N GLU A 128 -3.39 -2.16 -16.32
CA GLU A 128 -2.10 -1.92 -16.96
C GLU A 128 -1.00 -2.83 -16.42
N ILE A 129 -0.97 -3.06 -15.08
CA ILE A 129 -0.06 -4.04 -14.50
C ILE A 129 -0.31 -5.44 -15.08
N SER A 130 -1.58 -5.81 -15.28
CA SER A 130 -1.95 -7.11 -15.86
C SER A 130 -1.42 -7.32 -17.27
N ARG A 131 -1.24 -6.25 -18.04
CA ARG A 131 -0.76 -6.25 -19.43
C ARG A 131 0.75 -6.07 -19.57
N MET A 132 1.49 -5.89 -18.46
CA MET A 132 2.94 -5.73 -18.50
C MET A 132 3.62 -6.95 -19.11
N LYS A 133 4.59 -6.75 -20.00
CA LYS A 133 5.39 -7.82 -20.61
C LYS A 133 6.34 -8.46 -19.61
N GLU A 134 6.85 -7.67 -18.67
CA GLU A 134 7.81 -8.04 -17.62
C GLU A 134 7.05 -8.70 -16.45
N ARG A 135 6.68 -9.99 -16.62
CA ARG A 135 5.82 -10.73 -15.66
C ARG A 135 6.38 -10.76 -14.23
N ASN A 136 7.68 -10.96 -14.06
CA ASN A 136 8.32 -10.97 -12.75
C ASN A 136 8.19 -9.61 -12.05
N PHE A 137 8.30 -8.52 -12.81
CA PHE A 137 8.11 -7.17 -12.29
C PHE A 137 6.65 -6.93 -11.88
N ALA A 138 5.69 -7.37 -12.69
CA ALA A 138 4.27 -7.27 -12.36
C ALA A 138 3.93 -8.01 -11.05
N VAL A 139 4.47 -9.22 -10.85
CA VAL A 139 4.32 -9.98 -9.59
C VAL A 139 4.87 -9.19 -8.40
N GLU A 140 6.09 -8.69 -8.52
CA GLU A 140 6.75 -7.95 -7.42
C GLU A 140 6.05 -6.62 -7.12
N LEU A 141 5.55 -5.92 -8.14
CA LEU A 141 4.80 -4.68 -8.00
C LEU A 141 3.49 -4.92 -7.25
N LEU A 142 2.67 -5.88 -7.70
CA LEU A 142 1.41 -6.24 -7.03
C LEU A 142 1.66 -6.72 -5.59
N ARG A 143 2.66 -7.58 -5.39
CA ARG A 143 3.03 -8.04 -4.05
C ARG A 143 3.34 -6.87 -3.12
N LYS A 144 4.12 -5.89 -3.58
CA LYS A 144 4.48 -4.71 -2.78
C LYS A 144 3.30 -3.80 -2.51
N LEU A 145 2.44 -3.56 -3.49
CA LEU A 145 1.22 -2.78 -3.33
C LEU A 145 0.32 -3.37 -2.24
N ILE A 146 0.06 -4.68 -2.33
CA ILE A 146 -0.79 -5.38 -1.37
C ILE A 146 -0.12 -5.40 0.01
N ALA A 147 1.19 -5.69 0.08
CA ALA A 147 1.93 -5.72 1.34
C ALA A 147 1.94 -4.36 2.06
N GLU A 148 2.02 -3.25 1.31
CA GLU A 148 1.95 -1.91 1.90
C GLU A 148 0.55 -1.62 2.44
N GLN A 149 -0.51 -2.01 1.72
CA GLN A 149 -1.88 -1.89 2.21
C GLN A 149 -2.12 -2.76 3.45
N VAL A 150 -1.59 -3.99 3.47
CA VAL A 150 -1.63 -4.85 4.65
C VAL A 150 -0.93 -4.19 5.84
N ARG A 151 0.21 -3.53 5.62
CA ARG A 151 0.91 -2.77 6.67
C ARG A 151 0.08 -1.61 7.22
N ILE A 152 -0.69 -0.91 6.38
CA ILE A 152 -1.63 0.10 6.83
C ILE A 152 -2.71 -0.56 7.69
N TYR A 153 -3.32 -1.65 7.22
CA TYR A 153 -4.33 -2.38 7.99
C TYR A 153 -3.79 -2.94 9.31
N GLN A 154 -2.53 -3.37 9.38
CA GLN A 154 -1.90 -3.79 10.65
C GLN A 154 -1.92 -2.71 11.74
N ARG A 155 -2.11 -1.45 11.36
CA ARG A 155 -2.18 -0.31 12.29
C ARG A 155 -3.60 0.25 12.46
N THR A 156 -4.53 -0.12 11.58
CA THR A 156 -5.88 0.47 11.55
C THR A 156 -6.98 -0.55 11.70
N ASN A 157 -6.83 -1.77 11.14
CA ASN A 157 -7.91 -2.74 11.05
C ASN A 157 -7.38 -4.18 11.10
N THR A 158 -7.51 -4.83 12.26
CA THR A 158 -6.98 -6.18 12.50
C THR A 158 -7.61 -7.24 11.58
N VAL A 159 -8.91 -7.13 11.28
CA VAL A 159 -9.64 -8.10 10.46
C VAL A 159 -9.10 -8.11 9.03
N ARG A 160 -8.97 -6.92 8.43
CA ARG A 160 -8.43 -6.78 7.07
C ARG A 160 -6.94 -7.16 7.02
N ALA A 161 -6.19 -6.80 8.06
CA ALA A 161 -4.78 -7.17 8.16
C ALA A 161 -4.59 -8.69 8.16
N GLU A 162 -5.31 -9.41 9.00
CA GLU A 162 -5.26 -10.87 9.07
C GLU A 162 -5.67 -11.49 7.73
N LYS A 163 -6.82 -11.10 7.18
CA LYS A 163 -7.36 -11.62 5.92
C LYS A 163 -6.38 -11.45 4.76
N PHE A 164 -5.97 -10.22 4.47
CA PHE A 164 -5.14 -9.96 3.29
C PHE A 164 -3.69 -10.42 3.46
N SER A 165 -3.16 -10.43 4.68
CA SER A 165 -1.85 -11.01 4.98
C SER A 165 -1.81 -12.51 4.73
N GLU A 166 -2.84 -13.24 5.15
CA GLU A 166 -2.95 -14.69 4.96
C GLU A 166 -3.06 -15.04 3.47
N ILE A 167 -3.96 -14.37 2.72
CA ILE A 167 -4.16 -14.63 1.30
C ILE A 167 -2.88 -14.31 0.51
N LEU A 168 -2.25 -13.16 0.77
CA LEU A 168 -0.99 -12.77 0.14
C LEU A 168 0.12 -13.78 0.43
N SER A 169 0.27 -14.17 1.69
CA SER A 169 1.29 -15.15 2.11
C SER A 169 1.10 -16.50 1.43
N ARG A 170 -0.15 -16.98 1.33
CA ARG A 170 -0.50 -18.22 0.65
C ARG A 170 -0.20 -18.17 -0.85
N ALA A 171 -0.62 -17.10 -1.54
CA ALA A 171 -0.35 -16.92 -2.97
C ALA A 171 1.16 -16.92 -3.25
N MET A 172 1.93 -16.14 -2.47
CA MET A 172 3.39 -16.06 -2.62
C MET A 172 4.09 -17.36 -2.24
N SER A 173 3.63 -18.08 -1.22
CA SER A 173 4.17 -19.41 -0.87
C SER A 173 3.98 -20.40 -1.97
N ASN A 174 2.79 -20.46 -2.59
CA ASN A 174 2.49 -21.34 -3.70
C ASN A 174 3.34 -21.01 -4.93
N TYR A 175 3.52 -19.73 -5.23
CA TYR A 175 4.38 -19.26 -6.30
C TYR A 175 5.85 -19.67 -6.09
N LEU A 176 6.40 -19.42 -4.89
CA LEU A 176 7.78 -19.78 -4.55
C LEU A 176 8.04 -21.30 -4.57
N LYS A 177 7.03 -22.12 -4.29
CA LYS A 177 7.08 -23.57 -4.40
C LYS A 177 6.92 -24.09 -5.82
N GLY A 178 6.71 -23.19 -6.81
CA GLY A 178 6.48 -23.57 -8.20
C GLY A 178 5.11 -24.18 -8.48
N LEU A 179 4.15 -24.01 -7.55
CA LEU A 179 2.76 -24.49 -7.70
C LEU A 179 1.91 -23.53 -8.55
N LEU A 180 2.36 -22.30 -8.72
CA LEU A 180 1.73 -21.29 -9.57
C LEU A 180 2.75 -20.75 -10.57
N THR A 181 2.29 -20.55 -11.80
CA THR A 181 3.02 -19.81 -12.84
C THR A 181 2.98 -18.31 -12.57
N ASN A 182 3.83 -17.53 -13.26
CA ASN A 182 3.78 -16.06 -13.18
C ASN A 182 2.39 -15.51 -13.52
N GLU A 183 1.72 -16.09 -14.49
CA GLU A 183 0.37 -15.65 -14.90
C GLU A 183 -0.66 -15.92 -13.81
N GLU A 184 -0.66 -17.13 -13.25
CA GLU A 184 -1.60 -17.52 -12.20
C GLU A 184 -1.42 -16.69 -10.92
N VAL A 185 -0.18 -16.43 -10.49
CA VAL A 185 0.05 -15.59 -9.30
C VAL A 185 -0.34 -14.13 -9.55
N ILE A 186 -0.12 -13.59 -10.77
CA ILE A 186 -0.60 -12.25 -11.14
C ILE A 186 -2.12 -12.19 -11.03
N GLN A 187 -2.84 -13.18 -11.54
CA GLN A 187 -4.30 -13.23 -11.43
C GLN A 187 -4.78 -13.32 -9.98
N GLU A 188 -4.11 -14.10 -9.14
CA GLU A 188 -4.44 -14.16 -7.70
C GLU A 188 -4.17 -12.80 -7.01
N LEU A 189 -3.03 -12.17 -7.27
CA LEU A 189 -2.69 -10.87 -6.68
C LEU A 189 -3.62 -9.76 -7.17
N LEU A 190 -4.04 -9.78 -8.44
CA LEU A 190 -5.04 -8.85 -8.97
C LEU A 190 -6.39 -9.02 -8.29
N LYS A 191 -6.84 -10.24 -8.02
CA LYS A 191 -8.08 -10.48 -7.26
C LYS A 191 -8.00 -9.84 -5.88
N ILE A 192 -6.89 -10.00 -5.16
CA ILE A 192 -6.68 -9.35 -3.85
C ILE A 192 -6.73 -7.82 -3.99
N ALA A 193 -6.05 -7.28 -5.00
CA ALA A 193 -6.01 -5.83 -5.23
C ALA A 193 -7.40 -5.26 -5.56
N HIS A 194 -8.17 -5.94 -6.40
CA HIS A 194 -9.56 -5.56 -6.70
C HIS A 194 -10.47 -5.66 -5.47
N GLU A 195 -10.29 -6.67 -4.63
CA GLU A 195 -11.07 -6.81 -3.39
C GLU A 195 -10.76 -5.66 -2.41
N ILE A 196 -9.51 -5.25 -2.31
CA ILE A 196 -9.12 -4.08 -1.52
C ILE A 196 -9.74 -2.80 -2.10
N ALA A 197 -9.69 -2.61 -3.42
CA ALA A 197 -10.29 -1.45 -4.09
C ALA A 197 -11.80 -1.37 -3.85
N HIS A 198 -12.50 -2.46 -4.09
CA HIS A 198 -13.96 -2.56 -3.89
C HIS A 198 -14.34 -2.35 -2.42
N GLY A 199 -13.53 -2.87 -1.49
CA GLY A 199 -13.71 -2.61 -0.06
C GLY A 199 -13.70 -1.13 0.26
N LYS A 200 -12.72 -0.38 -0.26
CA LYS A 200 -12.61 1.08 -0.05
C LYS A 200 -13.79 1.87 -0.64
N GLU A 201 -14.35 1.43 -1.76
CA GLU A 201 -15.55 2.06 -2.34
C GLU A 201 -16.77 1.80 -1.48
N SER A 202 -16.93 0.56 -1.00
CA SER A 202 -18.03 0.17 -0.10
C SER A 202 -17.95 0.92 1.24
N ASP A 203 -16.74 1.14 1.75
CA ASP A 203 -16.50 1.88 3.00
C ASP A 203 -16.98 3.33 2.91
N LYS A 204 -16.73 4.00 1.78
CA LYS A 204 -17.22 5.36 1.54
C LYS A 204 -18.75 5.45 1.60
N ALA A 205 -19.46 4.39 1.19
CA ALA A 205 -20.92 4.34 1.22
C ALA A 205 -21.50 4.17 2.64
N LEU A 206 -20.69 3.66 3.60
CA LEU A 206 -21.14 3.43 4.99
C LEU A 206 -21.06 4.71 5.84
N ASP A 207 -20.36 5.75 5.40
CA ASP A 207 -20.14 7.00 6.14
C ASP A 207 -19.59 6.75 7.57
N LEU A 208 -18.60 5.86 7.66
CA LEU A 208 -17.89 5.48 8.86
C LEU A 208 -16.44 6.00 8.79
N ASN A 209 -15.91 6.47 9.91
CA ASN A 209 -14.48 6.78 10.00
C ASN A 209 -13.65 5.48 10.15
N ASP A 210 -12.32 5.58 10.04
CA ASP A 210 -11.42 4.41 10.05
C ASP A 210 -11.53 3.55 11.31
N GLU A 211 -11.78 4.16 12.47
CA GLU A 211 -11.97 3.44 13.74
C GLU A 211 -13.30 2.69 13.77
N GLU A 212 -14.38 3.38 13.37
CA GLU A 212 -15.70 2.78 13.26
C GLU A 212 -15.69 1.64 12.24
N LEU A 213 -15.02 1.84 11.11
CA LEU A 213 -14.90 0.81 10.08
C LEU A 213 -14.20 -0.46 10.60
N ALA A 214 -13.15 -0.30 11.40
CA ALA A 214 -12.46 -1.44 12.00
C ALA A 214 -13.36 -2.21 12.98
N PHE A 215 -14.21 -1.52 13.75
CA PHE A 215 -15.21 -2.18 14.62
C PHE A 215 -16.37 -2.77 13.83
N TYR A 216 -16.78 -2.14 12.73
CA TYR A 216 -17.75 -2.69 11.79
C TYR A 216 -17.28 -4.02 11.22
N ASP A 217 -16.03 -4.08 10.73
CA ASP A 217 -15.44 -5.30 10.23
C ASP A 217 -15.30 -6.38 11.34
N ALA A 218 -14.97 -5.98 12.56
CA ALA A 218 -14.93 -6.91 13.71
C ALA A 218 -16.31 -7.48 14.07
N LEU A 219 -17.36 -6.67 13.99
CA LEU A 219 -18.75 -7.10 14.22
C LEU A 219 -19.27 -8.01 13.10
N THR A 220 -18.86 -7.76 11.86
CA THR A 220 -19.34 -8.46 10.66
C THR A 220 -18.45 -9.61 10.22
N LYS A 221 -17.36 -9.90 10.95
CA LYS A 221 -16.46 -11.01 10.66
C LYS A 221 -17.16 -12.37 10.61
N PRO A 222 -18.08 -12.72 11.52
CA PRO A 222 -18.93 -13.89 11.35
C PRO A 222 -19.93 -13.67 10.22
N GLU A 223 -19.84 -14.43 9.12
CA GLU A 223 -20.72 -14.29 7.94
C GLU A 223 -22.20 -14.36 8.29
N ALA A 224 -22.58 -15.21 9.25
CA ALA A 224 -23.95 -15.35 9.73
C ALA A 224 -24.59 -14.03 10.24
N VAL A 225 -23.77 -13.06 10.66
CA VAL A 225 -24.26 -11.77 11.18
C VAL A 225 -24.84 -10.88 10.10
N ARG A 226 -24.28 -10.96 8.89
CA ARG A 226 -24.74 -10.14 7.75
C ARG A 226 -26.15 -10.52 7.28
N ASP A 227 -26.60 -11.72 7.58
CA ASP A 227 -27.94 -12.19 7.24
C ASP A 227 -28.98 -11.76 8.29
N PHE A 228 -28.52 -11.38 9.49
CA PHE A 228 -29.40 -11.00 10.62
C PHE A 228 -29.72 -9.51 10.68
N TYR A 229 -28.83 -8.65 10.17
CA TYR A 229 -28.97 -7.20 10.29
C TYR A 229 -28.93 -6.50 8.94
N THR A 230 -29.65 -5.38 8.85
CA THR A 230 -29.44 -4.45 7.74
C THR A 230 -28.14 -3.67 7.93
N ASN A 231 -27.60 -3.09 6.86
CA ASN A 231 -26.40 -2.26 6.93
C ASN A 231 -26.60 -1.07 7.90
N GLU A 232 -27.77 -0.44 7.91
CA GLU A 232 -28.08 0.67 8.79
C GLU A 232 -28.05 0.26 10.26
N GLN A 233 -28.54 -0.94 10.59
CA GLN A 233 -28.47 -1.48 11.94
C GLN A 233 -27.03 -1.74 12.36
N LEU A 234 -26.22 -2.35 11.49
CA LEU A 234 -24.80 -2.61 11.76
C LEU A 234 -24.02 -1.30 11.95
N VAL A 235 -24.28 -0.29 11.14
CA VAL A 235 -23.68 1.05 11.30
C VAL A 235 -24.08 1.68 12.65
N ALA A 236 -25.36 1.59 13.04
CA ALA A 236 -25.83 2.11 14.33
C ALA A 236 -25.16 1.40 15.52
N ILE A 237 -25.09 0.06 15.48
CA ILE A 237 -24.39 -0.76 16.49
C ILE A 237 -22.92 -0.36 16.58
N THR A 238 -22.27 -0.19 15.43
CA THR A 238 -20.84 0.17 15.34
C THR A 238 -20.58 1.53 15.97
N ARG A 239 -21.38 2.54 15.65
CA ARG A 239 -21.22 3.90 16.22
C ARG A 239 -21.42 3.88 17.73
N GLU A 240 -22.49 3.24 18.23
CA GLU A 240 -22.70 3.13 19.69
C GLU A 240 -21.58 2.36 20.39
N LEU A 241 -21.05 1.30 19.75
CA LEU A 241 -19.90 0.54 20.26
C LEU A 241 -18.66 1.41 20.35
N THR A 242 -18.33 2.12 19.29
CA THR A 242 -17.14 2.99 19.22
C THR A 242 -17.23 4.10 20.27
N ASP A 243 -18.36 4.76 20.40
CA ASP A 243 -18.57 5.81 21.40
C ASP A 243 -18.48 5.27 22.82
N ALA A 244 -19.09 4.11 23.10
CA ALA A 244 -19.01 3.48 24.42
C ALA A 244 -17.58 3.08 24.78
N LEU A 245 -16.79 2.61 23.81
CA LEU A 245 -15.39 2.25 24.02
C LEU A 245 -14.52 3.51 24.22
N ARG A 246 -14.73 4.57 23.45
CA ARG A 246 -14.03 5.87 23.60
C ARG A 246 -14.29 6.48 24.97
N CYS A 247 -15.53 6.54 25.43
CA CYS A 247 -15.91 7.11 26.72
C CYS A 247 -15.31 6.34 27.92
N ASN A 248 -15.00 5.07 27.76
CA ASN A 248 -14.50 4.21 28.82
C ASN A 248 -13.00 3.87 28.70
N LYS A 249 -12.33 4.40 27.66
CA LYS A 249 -10.89 4.22 27.45
C LYS A 249 -10.12 5.08 28.49
N THR A 250 -9.41 4.43 29.39
CA THR A 250 -8.44 5.09 30.30
C THR A 250 -7.03 4.98 29.73
N ILE A 251 -6.08 5.83 30.14
CA ILE A 251 -4.72 5.89 29.58
C ILE A 251 -4.01 4.51 29.61
N ASP A 252 -4.20 3.72 30.67
CA ASP A 252 -3.52 2.42 30.86
C ASP A 252 -4.51 1.24 30.78
N TRP A 253 -5.60 1.35 30.04
CA TRP A 253 -6.64 0.34 30.05
C TRP A 253 -6.16 -1.04 29.56
N ASN A 254 -5.24 -1.09 28.59
CA ASN A 254 -4.65 -2.31 28.03
C ASN A 254 -3.70 -3.01 29.00
N LEU A 255 -3.10 -2.27 29.95
CA LEU A 255 -2.18 -2.82 30.96
C LEU A 255 -2.90 -3.29 32.23
N LYS A 256 -4.11 -2.76 32.50
CA LYS A 256 -4.88 -3.08 33.71
C LYS A 256 -5.96 -4.13 33.41
N GLU A 257 -5.84 -5.30 34.01
CA GLU A 257 -6.79 -6.39 33.81
C GLU A 257 -8.23 -6.02 34.19
N SER A 258 -8.41 -5.21 35.24
CA SER A 258 -9.72 -4.70 35.66
C SER A 258 -10.36 -3.79 34.60
N ALA A 259 -9.58 -2.94 33.93
CA ALA A 259 -10.05 -2.06 32.86
C ALA A 259 -10.38 -2.89 31.60
N ARG A 260 -9.55 -3.87 31.23
CA ARG A 260 -9.87 -4.81 30.14
C ARG A 260 -11.17 -5.60 30.43
N ALA A 261 -11.36 -6.06 31.65
CA ALA A 261 -12.60 -6.72 32.06
C ALA A 261 -13.80 -5.76 31.99
N GLY A 262 -13.60 -4.47 32.28
CA GLY A 262 -14.58 -3.42 32.10
C GLY A 262 -15.01 -3.27 30.64
N MET A 263 -14.03 -3.14 29.73
CA MET A 263 -14.29 -3.05 28.30
C MET A 263 -15.02 -4.27 27.75
N ARG A 264 -14.61 -5.48 28.12
CA ARG A 264 -15.32 -6.73 27.77
C ARG A 264 -16.78 -6.72 28.22
N ARG A 265 -17.07 -6.18 29.42
CA ARG A 265 -18.45 -6.08 29.92
C ARG A 265 -19.28 -5.10 29.10
N ILE A 266 -18.70 -4.00 28.66
CA ILE A 266 -19.35 -3.01 27.79
C ILE A 266 -19.71 -3.66 26.45
N VAL A 267 -18.74 -4.31 25.81
CA VAL A 267 -18.98 -5.02 24.53
C VAL A 267 -20.07 -6.08 24.68
N LYS A 268 -19.97 -6.97 25.69
CA LYS A 268 -21.00 -8.01 25.94
C LYS A 268 -22.39 -7.45 26.18
N ARG A 269 -22.50 -6.32 26.91
CA ARG A 269 -23.77 -5.66 27.17
C ARG A 269 -24.37 -5.10 25.87
N LEU A 270 -23.54 -4.50 25.00
CA LEU A 270 -23.95 -3.98 23.72
C LEU A 270 -24.41 -5.08 22.77
N LEU A 271 -23.64 -6.15 22.63
CA LEU A 271 -24.00 -7.30 21.80
C LEU A 271 -25.36 -7.89 22.25
N ARG A 272 -25.61 -7.99 23.57
CA ARG A 272 -26.88 -8.44 24.11
C ARG A 272 -28.01 -7.46 23.87
N LYS A 273 -27.78 -6.14 23.98
CA LYS A 273 -28.79 -5.10 23.73
C LYS A 273 -29.33 -5.18 22.31
N TYR A 274 -28.52 -5.59 21.37
CA TYR A 274 -28.87 -5.70 19.96
C TYR A 274 -29.19 -7.13 19.52
N ASP A 275 -29.40 -8.06 20.45
CA ASP A 275 -29.68 -9.48 20.18
C ASP A 275 -28.70 -10.13 19.21
N TYR A 276 -27.40 -9.76 19.36
CA TYR A 276 -26.33 -10.29 18.51
C TYR A 276 -26.29 -11.83 18.58
N PRO A 277 -26.18 -12.55 17.43
CA PRO A 277 -26.24 -14.00 17.37
C PRO A 277 -25.27 -14.67 18.34
N PRO A 278 -25.72 -15.61 19.19
CA PRO A 278 -24.88 -16.24 20.22
C PRO A 278 -23.64 -16.94 19.64
N GLU A 279 -23.79 -17.53 18.46
CA GLU A 279 -22.75 -18.28 17.76
C GLU A 279 -21.55 -17.39 17.36
N GLY A 280 -21.78 -16.09 17.12
CA GLY A 280 -20.75 -15.12 16.76
C GLY A 280 -20.25 -14.25 17.90
N GLN A 281 -20.87 -14.28 19.09
CA GLN A 281 -20.59 -13.32 20.17
C GLN A 281 -19.15 -13.42 20.72
N GLU A 282 -18.61 -14.63 20.88
CA GLU A 282 -17.25 -14.79 21.42
C GLU A 282 -16.18 -14.41 20.41
N ASP A 283 -16.39 -14.72 19.13
CA ASP A 283 -15.47 -14.31 18.06
C ASP A 283 -15.49 -12.80 17.85
N ALA A 284 -16.67 -12.19 17.80
CA ALA A 284 -16.83 -10.73 17.73
C ALA A 284 -16.18 -10.05 18.95
N LEU A 285 -16.45 -10.53 20.17
CA LEU A 285 -15.83 -10.00 21.39
C LEU A 285 -14.30 -10.08 21.34
N SER A 286 -13.76 -11.23 20.95
CA SER A 286 -12.30 -11.44 20.84
C SER A 286 -11.70 -10.48 19.81
N THR A 287 -12.32 -10.36 18.66
CA THR A 287 -11.88 -9.51 17.56
C THR A 287 -11.94 -8.02 17.91
N ILE A 288 -13.04 -7.57 18.54
CA ILE A 288 -13.19 -6.20 19.04
C ILE A 288 -12.11 -5.89 20.09
N MET A 289 -11.83 -6.82 21.01
CA MET A 289 -10.77 -6.58 22.01
C MET A 289 -9.39 -6.51 21.40
N LYS A 290 -9.08 -7.32 20.39
CA LYS A 290 -7.82 -7.20 19.62
C LYS A 290 -7.72 -5.84 18.92
N GLN A 291 -8.82 -5.37 18.32
CA GLN A 291 -8.87 -4.05 17.69
C GLN A 291 -8.65 -2.92 18.71
N CYS A 292 -9.22 -3.02 19.89
CA CYS A 292 -8.99 -2.09 20.98
C CYS A 292 -7.51 -2.08 21.43
N ASP A 293 -6.87 -3.24 21.57
CA ASP A 293 -5.44 -3.34 21.93
C ASP A 293 -4.58 -2.61 20.91
N MET A 294 -4.78 -2.86 19.61
CA MET A 294 -4.08 -2.16 18.53
C MET A 294 -4.33 -0.66 18.55
N TRP A 295 -5.55 -0.23 18.84
CA TRP A 295 -5.91 1.18 18.94
C TRP A 295 -5.17 1.90 20.09
N SER A 296 -4.84 1.19 21.18
CA SER A 296 -4.08 1.76 22.27
C SER A 296 -2.58 1.89 21.97
N GLU A 297 -2.04 1.02 21.13
CA GLU A 297 -0.63 1.05 20.73
C GLU A 297 -0.31 2.16 19.72
N ASN A 298 -1.33 2.63 18.99
CA ASN A 298 -1.19 3.65 17.94
C ASN A 298 -1.68 5.05 18.37
N SER A 299 -2.15 5.22 19.62
CA SER A 299 -2.58 6.49 20.22
C SER A 299 -1.51 7.06 21.11
#